data_097465603fd303dcbcac4c04e44a7d4c
#
_entry.id   097465603fd303dcbcac4c04e44a7d4c
#
_cell.length_a   1.000
_cell.length_b   1.000
_cell.length_c   1.000
_cell.angle_alpha   90.00
_cell.angle_beta   90.00
_cell.angle_gamma   90.00
#
_symmetry.space_group_name_H-M   'P 1'
#
loop_
_entity.id
_entity.type
_entity.pdbx_description
1 polymer ?
#
loop_
_entity_poly.entity_id
_entity_poly.type
_entity_poly.pdbx_seq_one_letter_code
_entity_poly.pdbx_strand_id
1 'polypeptide(L)'
;RDEGLLDSALAQPFASFGGQDLYPSVHEKAARYGYGVIKNHPFDDGNKRTGTALIIAFLHGNGVKFKPRTQDFFDTVIAVANGTMSYDELVAWIEKQI
;
A
#
# COMPACT_ATOMS: atom_id res chain seq x y z
N ARG A 1 -15.28 5.09 12.60
CA ARG A 1 -13.87 5.28 12.24
C ARG A 1 -12.97 4.84 13.36
N ASP A 2 -11.89 4.18 13.02
CA ASP A 2 -10.92 3.68 13.97
C ASP A 2 -9.55 4.27 13.65
N GLU A 3 -9.12 5.25 14.44
CA GLU A 3 -7.84 5.92 14.23
C GLU A 3 -6.66 4.99 14.54
N GLY A 4 -6.88 3.99 15.40
CA GLY A 4 -5.85 3.00 15.70
C GLY A 4 -5.50 2.16 14.48
N LEU A 5 -6.49 1.85 13.63
CA LEU A 5 -6.23 1.10 12.41
C LEU A 5 -5.38 1.91 11.44
N LEU A 6 -5.61 3.21 11.33
CA LEU A 6 -4.80 4.07 10.49
C LEU A 6 -3.37 4.17 11.03
N ASP A 7 -3.22 4.41 12.32
CA ASP A 7 -1.90 4.50 12.95
C ASP A 7 -1.11 3.23 12.72
N SER A 8 -1.75 2.08 12.90
CA SER A 8 -1.12 0.77 12.70
C SER A 8 -0.68 0.60 11.26
N ALA A 9 -1.54 0.96 10.31
CA ALA A 9 -1.22 0.83 8.88
C ALA A 9 -0.03 1.72 8.49
N LEU A 10 0.00 2.95 9.00
CA LEU A 10 1.09 3.87 8.68
C LEU A 10 2.42 3.48 9.32
N ALA A 11 2.38 2.80 10.45
CA ALA A 11 3.59 2.35 11.14
C ALA A 11 4.21 1.11 10.52
N GLN A 12 3.42 0.26 9.85
CA GLN A 12 3.89 -1.01 9.31
C GLN A 12 5.14 -0.93 8.43
N PRO A 13 5.26 0.06 7.54
CA PRO A 13 6.44 0.12 6.66
C PRO A 13 7.77 0.30 7.41
N PHE A 14 7.71 0.72 8.66
CA PHE A 14 8.89 0.94 9.47
C PHE A 14 9.09 -0.14 10.54
N ALA A 15 8.27 -1.19 10.51
CA ALA A 15 8.39 -2.29 11.46
C ALA A 15 9.70 -3.02 11.26
N SER A 16 10.30 -3.48 12.37
CA SER A 16 11.55 -4.23 12.32
C SER A 16 11.49 -5.40 13.29
N PHE A 17 12.38 -6.36 13.07
CA PHE A 17 12.49 -7.54 13.94
C PHE A 17 13.97 -7.89 14.05
N GLY A 18 14.46 -7.94 15.28
CA GLY A 18 15.87 -8.29 15.51
C GLY A 18 16.83 -7.32 14.85
N GLY A 19 16.44 -6.05 14.69
CA GLY A 19 17.28 -5.04 14.08
C GLY A 19 17.19 -5.00 12.55
N GLN A 20 16.34 -5.84 11.97
CA GLN A 20 16.15 -5.85 10.52
C GLN A 20 14.80 -5.28 10.14
N ASP A 21 14.78 -4.50 9.06
CA ASP A 21 13.55 -3.93 8.53
C ASP A 21 12.70 -5.04 7.90
N LEU A 22 11.44 -5.17 8.32
CA LEU A 22 10.53 -6.19 7.79
C LEU A 22 10.11 -5.90 6.35
N TYR A 23 10.18 -4.64 5.92
CA TYR A 23 9.81 -4.22 4.57
C TYR A 23 10.96 -3.44 3.97
N PRO A 24 12.05 -4.11 3.55
CA PRO A 24 13.30 -3.43 3.20
C PRO A 24 13.26 -2.59 1.94
N SER A 25 12.45 -2.96 0.95
CA SER A 25 12.42 -2.20 -0.30
C SER A 25 11.39 -1.08 -0.26
N VAL A 26 11.60 -0.05 -1.08
CA VAL A 26 10.64 1.04 -1.24
C VAL A 26 9.31 0.49 -1.76
N HIS A 27 9.37 -0.49 -2.67
CA HIS A 27 8.17 -1.12 -3.22
C HIS A 27 7.35 -1.82 -2.15
N GLU A 28 8.04 -2.54 -1.25
CA GLU A 28 7.37 -3.24 -0.16
C GLU A 28 6.76 -2.26 0.83
N LYS A 29 7.46 -1.17 1.14
CA LYS A 29 6.92 -0.15 2.04
C LYS A 29 5.70 0.54 1.44
N ALA A 30 5.75 0.86 0.15
CA ALA A 30 4.61 1.47 -0.53
C ALA A 30 3.40 0.52 -0.52
N ALA A 31 3.64 -0.75 -0.83
CA ALA A 31 2.58 -1.76 -0.82
C ALA A 31 1.99 -1.89 0.59
N ARG A 32 2.83 -1.86 1.62
CA ARG A 32 2.34 -2.00 2.99
C ARG A 32 1.47 -0.82 3.41
N TYR A 33 1.84 0.39 3.01
CA TYR A 33 0.99 1.56 3.26
C TYR A 33 -0.38 1.39 2.62
N GLY A 34 -0.40 1.10 1.33
CA GLY A 34 -1.65 0.98 0.59
C GLY A 34 -2.48 -0.20 1.07
N TYR A 35 -1.85 -1.36 1.19
CA TYR A 35 -2.53 -2.57 1.62
C TYR A 35 -3.15 -2.40 3.00
N GLY A 36 -2.39 -1.83 3.94
CA GLY A 36 -2.86 -1.64 5.30
C GLY A 36 -4.08 -0.73 5.36
N VAL A 37 -4.05 0.39 4.64
CA VAL A 37 -5.17 1.32 4.65
C VAL A 37 -6.40 0.71 3.98
N ILE A 38 -6.21 0.06 2.83
CA ILE A 38 -7.34 -0.53 2.09
C ILE A 38 -7.98 -1.66 2.89
N LYS A 39 -7.16 -2.55 3.46
CA LYS A 39 -7.67 -3.73 4.17
C LYS A 39 -8.20 -3.41 5.57
N ASN A 40 -7.55 -2.51 6.28
CA ASN A 40 -7.93 -2.20 7.66
C ASN A 40 -9.12 -1.27 7.78
N HIS A 41 -9.48 -0.60 6.68
CA HIS A 41 -10.64 0.30 6.64
C HIS A 41 -10.66 1.31 7.80
N PRO A 42 -9.56 2.10 7.99
CA PRO A 42 -9.51 3.05 9.12
C PRO A 42 -10.47 4.24 8.95
N PHE A 43 -10.97 4.45 7.75
CA PHE A 43 -11.93 5.52 7.44
C PHE A 43 -13.30 4.92 7.15
N ASP A 44 -14.35 5.70 7.39
CA ASP A 44 -15.69 5.26 7.04
C ASP A 44 -15.87 5.16 5.54
N ASP A 45 -15.13 5.99 4.82
CA ASP A 45 -15.24 6.11 3.37
C ASP A 45 -13.89 6.53 2.82
N GLY A 46 -13.64 6.26 1.55
CA GLY A 46 -12.43 6.71 0.88
C GLY A 46 -11.19 5.87 1.14
N ASN A 47 -11.32 4.67 1.72
CA ASN A 47 -10.15 3.81 2.00
C ASN A 47 -9.36 3.48 0.75
N LYS A 48 -10.05 3.14 -0.34
CA LYS A 48 -9.39 2.80 -1.60
C LYS A 48 -8.65 3.99 -2.19
N ARG A 49 -9.29 5.16 -2.14
CA ARG A 49 -8.68 6.40 -2.64
C ARG A 49 -7.44 6.77 -1.83
N THR A 50 -7.55 6.70 -0.51
CA THR A 50 -6.43 7.03 0.38
C THR A 50 -5.27 6.06 0.18
N GLY A 51 -5.55 4.75 0.07
CA GLY A 51 -4.52 3.75 -0.18
C GLY A 51 -3.80 3.99 -1.49
N THR A 52 -4.56 4.33 -2.54
CA THR A 52 -4.00 4.66 -3.85
C THR A 52 -3.06 5.86 -3.75
N ALA A 53 -3.51 6.92 -3.08
CA ALA A 53 -2.72 8.13 -2.93
C ALA A 53 -1.43 7.87 -2.14
N LEU A 54 -1.50 7.03 -1.11
CA LEU A 54 -0.33 6.69 -0.30
C LEU A 54 0.72 5.93 -1.11
N ILE A 55 0.28 4.98 -1.94
CA ILE A 55 1.22 4.23 -2.80
C ILE A 55 1.95 5.20 -3.73
N ILE A 56 1.18 6.05 -4.42
CA ILE A 56 1.76 7.02 -5.36
C ILE A 56 2.71 7.97 -4.64
N ALA A 57 2.26 8.56 -3.54
CA ALA A 57 3.05 9.56 -2.82
C ALA A 57 4.35 8.96 -2.29
N PHE A 58 4.28 7.75 -1.74
CA PHE A 58 5.46 7.12 -1.17
C PHE A 58 6.49 6.77 -2.25
N LEU A 59 6.03 6.21 -3.37
CA LEU A 59 6.93 5.84 -4.46
C LEU A 59 7.55 7.08 -5.09
N HIS A 60 6.74 8.08 -5.44
CA HIS A 60 7.25 9.30 -6.04
C HIS A 60 8.15 10.08 -5.08
N GLY A 61 7.81 10.09 -3.79
CA GLY A 61 8.62 10.75 -2.78
C GLY A 61 9.99 10.12 -2.60
N ASN A 62 10.15 8.86 -3.00
CA ASN A 62 11.42 8.15 -2.95
C ASN A 62 12.09 8.06 -4.33
N GLY A 63 11.66 8.87 -5.27
CA GLY A 63 12.28 8.97 -6.58
C GLY A 63 11.93 7.84 -7.55
N VAL A 64 10.91 7.05 -7.24
CA VAL A 64 10.51 5.94 -8.10
C VAL A 64 9.47 6.42 -9.09
N LYS A 65 9.68 6.12 -10.37
CA LYS A 65 8.72 6.45 -11.43
C LYS A 65 7.66 5.36 -11.47
N PHE A 66 6.46 5.71 -11.03
CA PHE A 66 5.35 4.78 -10.95
C PHE A 66 4.17 5.38 -11.71
N LYS A 67 3.89 4.86 -12.89
CA LYS A 67 2.84 5.37 -13.78
C LYS A 67 2.04 4.22 -14.38
N PRO A 68 1.26 3.53 -13.57
CA PRO A 68 0.43 2.44 -14.08
C PRO A 68 -0.72 2.99 -14.90
N ARG A 69 -1.33 2.13 -15.70
CA ARG A 69 -2.55 2.50 -16.39
C ARG A 69 -3.64 2.67 -15.35
N THR A 70 -4.45 3.71 -15.52
CA THR A 70 -5.49 4.05 -14.55
C THR A 70 -6.43 2.89 -14.26
N GLN A 71 -6.88 2.20 -15.31
CA GLN A 71 -7.81 1.08 -15.14
C GLN A 71 -7.16 -0.08 -14.39
N ASP A 72 -5.90 -0.38 -14.71
CA ASP A 72 -5.17 -1.45 -14.04
C ASP A 72 -5.00 -1.17 -12.55
N PHE A 73 -4.70 0.09 -12.23
CA PHE A 73 -4.53 0.49 -10.84
C PHE A 73 -5.86 0.39 -10.09
N PHE A 74 -6.93 0.85 -10.71
CA PHE A 74 -8.27 0.76 -10.12
C PHE A 74 -8.64 -0.70 -9.83
N ASP A 75 -8.44 -1.58 -10.81
CA ASP A 75 -8.76 -3.00 -10.67
C ASP A 75 -7.94 -3.65 -9.56
N THR A 76 -6.67 -3.26 -9.45
CA THR A 76 -5.76 -3.78 -8.43
C THR A 76 -6.22 -3.36 -7.03
N VAL A 77 -6.59 -2.10 -6.86
CA VAL A 77 -7.06 -1.59 -5.58
C VAL A 77 -8.36 -2.28 -5.16
N ILE A 78 -9.27 -2.51 -6.12
CA ILE A 78 -10.51 -3.24 -5.86
C ILE A 78 -10.18 -4.67 -5.42
N ALA A 79 -9.22 -5.33 -6.06
CA ALA A 79 -8.84 -6.69 -5.70
C ALA A 79 -8.28 -6.76 -4.27
N VAL A 80 -7.49 -5.77 -3.86
CA VAL A 80 -7.00 -5.70 -2.49
C VAL A 80 -8.17 -5.53 -1.52
N ALA A 81 -9.08 -4.62 -1.83
CA ALA A 81 -10.23 -4.35 -0.97
C ALA A 81 -11.12 -5.58 -0.80
N ASN A 82 -11.28 -6.35 -1.87
CA ASN A 82 -12.13 -7.56 -1.87
C ASN A 82 -11.44 -8.79 -1.30
N GLY A 83 -10.14 -8.69 -1.00
CA GLY A 83 -9.39 -9.82 -0.47
C GLY A 83 -8.92 -10.82 -1.51
N THR A 84 -9.02 -10.49 -2.80
CA THR A 84 -8.59 -11.37 -3.89
C THR A 84 -7.14 -11.14 -4.30
N MET A 85 -6.49 -10.10 -3.77
CA MET A 85 -5.08 -9.85 -3.99
C MET A 85 -4.36 -9.76 -2.65
N SER A 86 -3.33 -10.57 -2.47
CA SER A 86 -2.53 -10.58 -1.25
C SER A 86 -1.52 -9.43 -1.26
N TYR A 87 -0.88 -9.21 -0.11
CA TYR A 87 0.20 -8.24 0.00
C TYR A 87 1.33 -8.55 -0.99
N ASP A 88 1.75 -9.81 -1.05
CA ASP A 88 2.84 -10.21 -1.95
C ASP A 88 2.48 -9.99 -3.41
N GLU A 89 1.24 -10.26 -3.77
CA GLU A 89 0.76 -10.01 -5.12
C GLU A 89 0.75 -8.52 -5.45
N LEU A 90 0.39 -7.69 -4.47
CA LEU A 90 0.41 -6.24 -4.65
C LEU A 90 1.84 -5.74 -4.85
N VAL A 91 2.80 -6.25 -4.07
CA VAL A 91 4.21 -5.90 -4.25
C VAL A 91 4.67 -6.25 -5.66
N ALA A 92 4.35 -7.47 -6.12
CA ALA A 92 4.74 -7.91 -7.46
C ALA A 92 4.11 -7.03 -8.55
N TRP A 93 2.86 -6.65 -8.36
CA TRP A 93 2.18 -5.77 -9.32
C TRP A 93 2.86 -4.40 -9.39
N ILE A 94 3.19 -3.83 -8.23
CA ILE A 94 3.88 -2.53 -8.19
C ILE A 94 5.22 -2.61 -8.91
N GLU A 95 5.98 -3.68 -8.67
CA GLU A 95 7.28 -3.86 -9.31
C GLU A 95 7.18 -3.93 -10.84
N LYS A 96 6.10 -4.49 -11.35
CA LYS A 96 5.89 -4.57 -12.79
C LYS A 96 5.59 -3.21 -13.43
N GLN A 97 5.17 -2.24 -12.64
CA GLN A 97 4.80 -0.91 -13.13
C GLN A 97 5.99 0.06 -13.14
N ILE A 98 7.15 -0.39 -12.71
CA ILE A 98 8.33 0.47 -12.57
C ILE A 98 9.40 0.24 -13.65
#